data_05b8ec4c697b8dad3716cbc2089b5a7d
#
_entry.id   05b8ec4c697b8dad3716cbc2089b5a7d
#
_cell.length_a   1.000
_cell.length_b   1.000
_cell.length_c   1.000
_cell.angle_alpha   90.00
_cell.angle_beta   90.00
_cell.angle_gamma   90.00
#
_symmetry.space_group_name_H-M   'P 1'
#
loop_
_entity.id
_entity.type
_entity.pdbx_description
1 polymer ?
#
loop_
_entity_poly.entity_id
_entity_poly.type
_entity_poly.pdbx_seq_one_letter_code
_entity_poly.pdbx_strand_id
1 'polypeptide(L)'
;AKEFDEGVANESKISFRDGHYYVMDGQNTIAARKFLNGGEDLQIRCKVYFGMTEREEALLFAQQTGISERLSAGQKLRALIFAGEPAAVAFQQATELAGVHLSFEEGRGKQRISCIATAYHEFIRLGPELYIESLDVLLNAWDGEPDSMSSANLLGICRFVELYHSEY
;
A
#
# COMPACT_ATOMS: atom_id res chain seq x y z
N ALA A 1 0.92 23.21 -17.29
CA ALA A 1 0.61 23.16 -15.86
C ALA A 1 -0.89 23.35 -15.71
N LYS A 2 -1.60 22.42 -15.04
CA LYS A 2 -3.00 22.64 -14.65
C LYS A 2 -3.00 23.82 -13.67
N GLU A 3 -3.84 24.80 -13.91
CA GLU A 3 -4.06 25.91 -12.99
C GLU A 3 -4.52 25.35 -11.63
N PHE A 4 -3.88 25.81 -10.54
CA PHE A 4 -4.30 25.46 -9.19
C PHE A 4 -5.62 26.17 -8.89
N ASP A 5 -6.67 25.40 -8.62
CA ASP A 5 -7.98 25.91 -8.26
C ASP A 5 -8.22 25.79 -6.75
N GLU A 6 -8.25 26.91 -6.06
CA GLU A 6 -8.47 26.97 -4.61
C GLU A 6 -9.85 26.41 -4.19
N GLY A 7 -10.87 26.51 -5.05
CA GLY A 7 -12.21 26.00 -4.80
C GLY A 7 -12.31 24.48 -4.87
N VAL A 8 -11.34 23.82 -5.51
CA VAL A 8 -11.27 22.36 -5.66
C VAL A 8 -10.25 21.74 -4.70
N ALA A 9 -9.36 22.56 -4.14
CA ALA A 9 -8.30 22.10 -3.26
C ALA A 9 -8.88 21.61 -1.91
N ASN A 10 -8.60 20.35 -1.57
CA ASN A 10 -9.00 19.79 -0.28
C ASN A 10 -8.31 20.50 0.90
N GLU A 11 -9.00 20.56 2.04
CA GLU A 11 -8.45 21.04 3.29
C GLU A 11 -7.32 20.08 3.77
N SER A 12 -6.14 20.64 4.07
CA SER A 12 -5.01 19.86 4.55
C SER A 12 -5.30 19.26 5.93
N LYS A 13 -4.85 18.02 6.16
CA LYS A 13 -5.00 17.32 7.43
C LYS A 13 -3.66 17.21 8.15
N ILE A 14 -3.67 17.62 9.40
CA ILE A 14 -2.48 17.78 10.22
C ILE A 14 -2.70 17.02 11.54
N SER A 15 -1.71 16.28 11.99
CA SER A 15 -1.66 15.72 13.33
C SER A 15 -0.80 16.59 14.23
N PHE A 16 -1.24 16.80 15.47
CA PHE A 16 -0.44 17.44 16.50
C PHE A 16 -0.07 16.40 17.56
N ARG A 17 1.24 16.09 17.65
CA ARG A 17 1.81 15.19 18.64
C ARG A 17 3.21 15.65 19.05
N ASP A 18 3.61 15.36 20.24
CA ASP A 18 4.95 15.67 20.79
C ASP A 18 5.37 17.15 20.62
N GLY A 19 4.36 18.05 20.67
CA GLY A 19 4.59 19.50 20.50
C GLY A 19 4.81 19.96 19.06
N HIS A 20 4.63 19.07 18.07
CA HIS A 20 4.86 19.37 16.64
C HIS A 20 3.64 19.09 15.78
N TYR A 21 3.57 19.78 14.65
CA TYR A 21 2.54 19.58 13.62
C TYR A 21 3.08 18.74 12.47
N TYR A 22 2.42 17.62 12.18
CA TYR A 22 2.77 16.70 11.09
C TYR A 22 1.69 16.71 10.02
N VAL A 23 2.07 16.97 8.77
CA VAL A 23 1.14 16.96 7.64
C VAL A 23 0.86 15.52 7.22
N MET A 24 -0.37 15.06 7.46
CA MET A 24 -0.81 13.73 7.06
C MET A 24 -1.33 13.70 5.62
N ASP A 25 -2.01 14.78 5.17
CA ASP A 25 -2.57 14.91 3.82
C ASP A 25 -2.54 16.36 3.36
N GLY A 26 -2.38 16.56 2.04
CA GLY A 26 -2.39 17.90 1.43
C GLY A 26 -1.00 18.53 1.29
N GLN A 27 0.10 17.79 1.36
CA GLN A 27 1.47 18.32 1.17
C GLN A 27 1.60 19.06 -0.17
N ASN A 28 1.09 18.50 -1.27
CA ASN A 28 1.12 19.12 -2.59
C ASN A 28 0.28 20.40 -2.65
N THR A 29 -0.86 20.41 -1.95
CA THR A 29 -1.73 21.60 -1.82
C THR A 29 -1.01 22.72 -1.07
N ILE A 30 -0.33 22.41 0.02
CA ILE A 30 0.48 23.37 0.78
C ILE A 30 1.61 23.92 -0.08
N ALA A 31 2.33 23.05 -0.79
CA ALA A 31 3.42 23.45 -1.68
C ALA A 31 2.94 24.33 -2.83
N ALA A 32 1.79 24.03 -3.45
CA ALA A 32 1.19 24.82 -4.49
C ALA A 32 0.77 26.23 -3.99
N ARG A 33 0.14 26.32 -2.81
CA ARG A 33 -0.23 27.58 -2.18
C ARG A 33 1.00 28.43 -1.85
N LYS A 34 2.05 27.82 -1.29
CA LYS A 34 3.32 28.50 -1.02
C LYS A 34 3.95 29.02 -2.32
N PHE A 35 3.96 28.23 -3.38
CA PHE A 35 4.46 28.65 -4.70
C PHE A 35 3.69 29.85 -5.25
N LEU A 36 2.35 29.84 -5.17
CA LEU A 36 1.50 30.96 -5.61
C LEU A 36 1.69 32.22 -4.76
N ASN A 37 2.09 32.07 -3.49
CA ASN A 37 2.43 33.17 -2.58
C ASN A 37 3.89 33.66 -2.75
N GLY A 38 4.50 33.44 -3.91
CA GLY A 38 5.86 33.87 -4.20
C GLY A 38 6.95 33.10 -3.45
N GLY A 39 6.63 31.93 -2.89
CA GLY A 39 7.54 31.11 -2.08
C GLY A 39 7.55 31.46 -0.58
N GLU A 40 6.83 32.51 -0.20
CA GLU A 40 6.70 32.95 1.20
C GLU A 40 5.71 32.06 1.98
N ASP A 41 5.93 31.95 3.29
CA ASP A 41 5.02 31.23 4.19
C ASP A 41 3.67 31.98 4.29
N LEU A 42 2.58 31.22 4.37
CA LEU A 42 1.24 31.74 4.47
C LEU A 42 0.40 30.96 5.46
N GLN A 43 -0.62 31.63 6.00
CA GLN A 43 -1.62 30.96 6.84
C GLN A 43 -2.61 30.20 5.96
N ILE A 44 -2.86 28.94 6.31
CA ILE A 44 -3.82 28.09 5.61
C ILE A 44 -4.84 27.53 6.59
N ARG A 45 -6.04 27.30 6.09
CA ARG A 45 -7.05 26.53 6.81
C ARG A 45 -6.69 25.04 6.75
N CYS A 46 -6.73 24.36 7.89
CA CYS A 46 -6.43 22.94 7.97
C CYS A 46 -7.26 22.28 9.06
N LYS A 47 -7.46 20.97 8.94
CA LYS A 47 -8.07 20.15 9.98
C LYS A 47 -6.97 19.55 10.86
N VAL A 48 -6.98 19.90 12.15
CA VAL A 48 -5.97 19.41 13.10
C VAL A 48 -6.58 18.29 13.94
N TYR A 49 -5.84 17.17 14.02
CA TYR A 49 -6.15 16.03 14.87
C TYR A 49 -5.18 16.01 16.05
N PHE A 50 -5.68 15.80 17.25
CA PHE A 50 -4.91 15.77 18.49
C PHE A 50 -4.89 14.37 19.08
N GLY A 51 -3.76 13.98 19.67
CA GLY A 51 -3.61 12.73 20.42
C GLY A 51 -3.56 11.47 19.58
N MET A 52 -3.32 11.58 18.27
CA MET A 52 -3.10 10.42 17.40
C MET A 52 -1.68 9.88 17.55
N THR A 53 -1.56 8.57 17.48
CA THR A 53 -0.28 7.87 17.28
C THR A 53 0.08 7.81 15.81
N GLU A 54 1.35 7.55 15.49
CA GLU A 54 1.82 7.34 14.10
C GLU A 54 1.06 6.22 13.37
N ARG A 55 0.67 5.18 14.11
CA ARG A 55 -0.13 4.07 13.57
C ARG A 55 -1.54 4.50 13.19
N GLU A 56 -2.17 5.31 14.02
CA GLU A 56 -3.50 5.87 13.74
C GLU A 56 -3.46 6.85 12.57
N GLU A 57 -2.40 7.65 12.47
CA GLU A 57 -2.16 8.53 11.30
C GLU A 57 -2.04 7.70 10.01
N ALA A 58 -1.24 6.63 10.03
CA ALA A 58 -1.08 5.73 8.88
C ALA A 58 -2.40 5.03 8.50
N LEU A 59 -3.19 4.60 9.49
CA LEU A 59 -4.49 3.99 9.25
C LEU A 59 -5.47 4.99 8.64
N LEU A 60 -5.54 6.22 9.18
CA LEU A 60 -6.37 7.29 8.63
C LEU A 60 -5.98 7.61 7.18
N PHE A 61 -4.67 7.70 6.89
CA PHE A 61 -4.16 7.89 5.52
C PHE A 61 -4.59 6.77 4.58
N ALA A 62 -4.48 5.50 5.02
CA ALA A 62 -4.86 4.34 4.22
C ALA A 62 -6.38 4.29 3.92
N GLN A 63 -7.20 4.81 4.83
CA GLN A 63 -8.67 4.83 4.69
C GLN A 63 -9.20 6.02 3.89
N GLN A 64 -8.35 7.03 3.62
CA GLN A 64 -8.78 8.20 2.88
C GLN A 64 -9.11 7.86 1.43
N THR A 65 -10.39 7.95 1.09
CA THR A 65 -10.92 7.87 -0.27
C THR A 65 -11.31 9.26 -0.75
N GLY A 66 -10.32 10.15 -0.90
CA GLY A 66 -10.56 11.54 -1.35
C GLY A 66 -10.39 11.69 -2.86
N ILE A 67 -10.76 12.85 -3.38
CA ILE A 67 -10.66 13.28 -4.79
C ILE A 67 -9.20 13.46 -5.25
N SER A 68 -8.24 13.56 -4.31
CA SER A 68 -6.80 13.50 -4.61
C SER A 68 -6.39 12.09 -5.01
N GLU A 69 -5.36 11.96 -5.81
CA GLU A 69 -4.85 10.71 -6.39
C GLU A 69 -5.04 9.52 -5.47
N ARG A 70 -5.82 8.55 -5.96
CA ARG A 70 -6.09 7.31 -5.19
C ARG A 70 -4.77 6.65 -4.88
N LEU A 71 -4.52 6.39 -3.61
CA LEU A 71 -3.39 5.58 -3.20
C LEU A 71 -3.34 4.30 -4.03
N SER A 72 -2.16 3.96 -4.54
CA SER A 72 -1.98 2.66 -5.17
C SER A 72 -2.26 1.55 -4.13
N ALA A 73 -2.65 0.37 -4.62
CA ALA A 73 -2.88 -0.77 -3.73
C ALA A 73 -1.65 -1.08 -2.85
N GLY A 74 -0.44 -0.91 -3.41
CA GLY A 74 0.80 -1.07 -2.67
C GLY A 74 0.98 -0.05 -1.56
N GLN A 75 0.73 1.24 -1.84
CA GLN A 75 0.82 2.31 -0.84
C GLN A 75 -0.18 2.08 0.31
N LYS A 76 -1.42 1.71 -0.04
CA LYS A 76 -2.46 1.39 0.96
C LYS A 76 -2.04 0.21 1.83
N LEU A 77 -1.57 -0.88 1.23
CA LEU A 77 -1.15 -2.07 1.97
C LEU A 77 0.04 -1.78 2.87
N ARG A 78 1.04 -1.03 2.38
CA ARG A 78 2.20 -0.60 3.19
C ARG A 78 1.77 0.17 4.44
N ALA A 79 0.81 1.08 4.31
CA ALA A 79 0.26 1.84 5.43
C ALA A 79 -0.51 0.95 6.42
N LEU A 80 -1.28 -0.05 5.93
CA LEU A 80 -1.99 -1.02 6.77
C LEU A 80 -1.02 -1.93 7.53
N ILE A 81 0.05 -2.40 6.90
CA ILE A 81 1.12 -3.18 7.56
C ILE A 81 1.77 -2.35 8.67
N PHE A 82 2.15 -1.11 8.37
CA PHE A 82 2.73 -0.20 9.36
C PHE A 82 1.78 0.07 10.52
N ALA A 83 0.49 0.24 10.25
CA ALA A 83 -0.55 0.40 11.26
C ALA A 83 -0.81 -0.86 12.09
N GLY A 84 -0.25 -2.02 11.71
CA GLY A 84 -0.43 -3.30 12.39
C GLY A 84 -1.79 -3.93 12.14
N GLU A 85 -2.43 -3.64 10.98
CA GLU A 85 -3.69 -4.26 10.59
C GLU A 85 -3.49 -5.77 10.44
N PRO A 86 -4.27 -6.62 11.16
CA PRO A 86 -3.96 -8.05 11.29
C PRO A 86 -3.86 -8.82 9.97
N ALA A 87 -4.78 -8.58 9.03
CA ALA A 87 -4.78 -9.30 7.75
C ALA A 87 -3.61 -8.87 6.85
N ALA A 88 -3.25 -7.57 6.86
CA ALA A 88 -2.13 -7.06 6.10
C ALA A 88 -0.77 -7.57 6.64
N VAL A 89 -0.64 -7.65 7.96
CA VAL A 89 0.55 -8.20 8.62
C VAL A 89 0.65 -9.70 8.35
N ALA A 90 -0.45 -10.46 8.47
CA ALA A 90 -0.47 -11.89 8.16
C ALA A 90 -0.12 -12.18 6.69
N PHE A 91 -0.60 -11.36 5.76
CA PHE A 91 -0.23 -11.46 4.34
C PHE A 91 1.27 -11.24 4.11
N GLN A 92 1.86 -10.22 4.72
CA GLN A 92 3.30 -9.98 4.63
C GLN A 92 4.08 -11.18 5.18
N GLN A 93 3.72 -11.65 6.38
CA GLN A 93 4.38 -12.78 7.02
C GLN A 93 4.28 -14.07 6.18
N ALA A 94 3.11 -14.37 5.62
CA ALA A 94 2.92 -15.53 4.75
C ALA A 94 3.77 -15.43 3.48
N THR A 95 3.87 -14.24 2.88
CA THR A 95 4.71 -14.02 1.69
C THR A 95 6.20 -14.20 2.01
N GLU A 96 6.66 -13.65 3.14
CA GLU A 96 8.05 -13.79 3.59
C GLU A 96 8.39 -15.23 4.00
N LEU A 97 7.45 -15.96 4.60
CA LEU A 97 7.62 -17.37 4.97
C LEU A 97 7.82 -18.25 3.73
N ALA A 98 7.17 -17.94 2.62
CA ALA A 98 7.40 -18.60 1.33
C ALA A 98 8.71 -18.18 0.64
N GLY A 99 9.54 -17.32 1.25
CA GLY A 99 10.79 -16.85 0.65
C GLY A 99 10.62 -15.78 -0.45
N VAL A 100 9.45 -15.13 -0.48
CA VAL A 100 9.10 -14.09 -1.44
C VAL A 100 8.95 -12.75 -0.73
N HIS A 101 9.33 -11.66 -1.39
CA HIS A 101 9.25 -10.32 -0.82
C HIS A 101 8.22 -9.44 -1.56
N LEU A 102 7.51 -8.61 -0.80
CA LEU A 102 6.61 -7.61 -1.38
C LEU A 102 7.43 -6.43 -1.93
N SER A 103 7.19 -6.06 -3.18
CA SER A 103 7.80 -4.90 -3.82
C SER A 103 6.77 -3.77 -3.91
N PHE A 104 6.92 -2.75 -3.07
CA PHE A 104 6.07 -1.55 -3.06
C PHE A 104 6.56 -0.46 -4.01
N GLU A 105 7.76 -0.62 -4.56
CA GLU A 105 8.39 0.30 -5.49
C GLU A 105 8.23 -0.20 -6.93
N GLU A 106 8.41 0.67 -7.90
CA GLU A 106 8.39 0.28 -9.30
C GLU A 106 9.59 -0.61 -9.62
N GLY A 107 9.32 -1.69 -10.33
CA GLY A 107 10.35 -2.63 -10.80
C GLY A 107 10.06 -4.08 -10.44
N ARG A 108 10.55 -4.96 -11.31
CA ARG A 108 10.48 -6.41 -11.12
C ARG A 108 11.83 -6.90 -10.59
N GLY A 109 11.80 -7.79 -9.63
CA GLY A 109 13.02 -8.42 -9.09
C GLY A 109 12.81 -9.90 -8.86
N LYS A 110 13.91 -10.64 -8.77
CA LYS A 110 13.87 -12.07 -8.43
C LYS A 110 13.22 -12.26 -7.04
N GLN A 111 12.32 -13.24 -6.91
CA GLN A 111 11.60 -13.54 -5.68
C GLN A 111 10.81 -12.34 -5.12
N ARG A 112 10.29 -11.48 -6.00
CA ARG A 112 9.54 -10.28 -5.61
C ARG A 112 8.19 -10.21 -6.29
N ILE A 113 7.14 -9.94 -5.50
CA ILE A 113 5.79 -9.68 -5.98
C ILE A 113 5.56 -8.17 -6.04
N SER A 114 5.33 -7.64 -7.23
CA SER A 114 4.91 -6.25 -7.47
C SER A 114 3.40 -6.13 -7.75
N CYS A 115 2.73 -7.23 -8.09
CA CYS A 115 1.27 -7.28 -8.27
C CYS A 115 0.53 -7.38 -6.92
N ILE A 116 0.79 -6.42 -6.02
CA ILE A 116 0.37 -6.42 -4.62
C ILE A 116 -1.14 -6.63 -4.45
N ALA A 117 -1.97 -5.94 -5.26
CA ALA A 117 -3.42 -6.06 -5.16
C ALA A 117 -3.90 -7.48 -5.44
N THR A 118 -3.36 -8.11 -6.50
CA THR A 118 -3.68 -9.48 -6.87
C THR A 118 -3.25 -10.46 -5.79
N ALA A 119 -2.02 -10.32 -5.30
CA ALA A 119 -1.46 -11.20 -4.28
C ALA A 119 -2.26 -11.12 -2.96
N TYR A 120 -2.59 -9.91 -2.51
CA TYR A 120 -3.40 -9.73 -1.30
C TYR A 120 -4.82 -10.30 -1.45
N HIS A 121 -5.43 -10.09 -2.61
CA HIS A 121 -6.76 -10.68 -2.90
C HIS A 121 -6.72 -12.21 -2.84
N GLU A 122 -5.72 -12.85 -3.46
CA GLU A 122 -5.58 -14.30 -3.44
C GLU A 122 -5.27 -14.84 -2.04
N PHE A 123 -4.44 -14.14 -1.26
CA PHE A 123 -4.20 -14.48 0.15
C PHE A 123 -5.49 -14.46 0.97
N ILE A 124 -6.31 -13.41 0.85
CA ILE A 124 -7.60 -13.33 1.57
C ILE A 124 -8.57 -14.43 1.12
N ARG A 125 -8.56 -14.77 -0.16
CA ARG A 125 -9.45 -15.78 -0.75
C ARG A 125 -9.08 -17.21 -0.35
N LEU A 126 -7.79 -17.55 -0.41
CA LEU A 126 -7.28 -18.91 -0.19
C LEU A 126 -6.96 -19.22 1.27
N GLY A 127 -6.67 -18.19 2.04
CA GLY A 127 -6.02 -18.33 3.34
C GLY A 127 -4.51 -18.53 3.23
N PRO A 128 -3.80 -18.45 4.39
CA PRO A 128 -2.34 -18.45 4.41
C PRO A 128 -1.71 -19.75 3.88
N GLU A 129 -2.28 -20.90 4.17
CA GLU A 129 -1.70 -22.20 3.82
C GLU A 129 -1.63 -22.41 2.31
N LEU A 130 -2.77 -22.32 1.61
CA LEU A 130 -2.82 -22.49 0.14
C LEU A 130 -2.11 -21.36 -0.61
N TYR A 131 -2.08 -20.17 -0.03
CA TYR A 131 -1.33 -19.06 -0.61
C TYR A 131 0.18 -19.32 -0.56
N ILE A 132 0.72 -19.77 0.57
CA ILE A 132 2.13 -20.15 0.71
C ILE A 132 2.46 -21.28 -0.27
N GLU A 133 1.65 -22.37 -0.30
CA GLU A 133 1.81 -23.48 -1.25
C GLU A 133 1.84 -22.99 -2.71
N SER A 134 0.99 -22.04 -3.06
CA SER A 134 0.99 -21.44 -4.41
C SER A 134 2.29 -20.70 -4.72
N LEU A 135 2.86 -19.98 -3.76
CA LEU A 135 4.17 -19.34 -3.92
C LEU A 135 5.30 -20.36 -4.01
N ASP A 136 5.25 -21.41 -3.24
CA ASP A 136 6.24 -22.51 -3.30
C ASP A 136 6.23 -23.20 -4.66
N VAL A 137 5.07 -23.45 -5.26
CA VAL A 137 4.95 -23.96 -6.63
C VAL A 137 5.58 -23.02 -7.64
N LEU A 138 5.33 -21.70 -7.54
CA LEU A 138 5.95 -20.69 -8.41
C LEU A 138 7.46 -20.66 -8.27
N LEU A 139 7.99 -20.70 -7.04
CA LEU A 139 9.42 -20.70 -6.78
C LEU A 139 10.10 -21.96 -7.31
N ASN A 140 9.52 -23.13 -7.05
CA ASN A 140 10.08 -24.42 -7.50
C ASN A 140 10.06 -24.57 -9.02
N ALA A 141 9.04 -24.03 -9.70
CA ALA A 141 8.91 -24.13 -11.15
C ALA A 141 9.84 -23.15 -11.91
N TRP A 142 10.06 -21.94 -11.38
CA TRP A 142 10.73 -20.86 -12.11
C TRP A 142 11.83 -20.14 -11.30
N ASP A 143 12.24 -20.67 -10.16
CA ASP A 143 13.30 -20.10 -9.31
C ASP A 143 13.09 -18.61 -8.95
N GLY A 144 11.82 -18.19 -8.90
CA GLY A 144 11.45 -16.81 -8.55
C GLY A 144 11.84 -15.76 -9.59
N GLU A 145 12.05 -16.15 -10.85
CA GLU A 145 12.32 -15.21 -11.94
C GLU A 145 11.27 -14.11 -12.02
N PRO A 146 11.63 -12.86 -12.36
CA PRO A 146 10.71 -11.71 -12.26
C PRO A 146 9.41 -11.89 -13.04
N ASP A 147 9.44 -12.52 -14.21
CA ASP A 147 8.25 -12.75 -15.03
C ASP A 147 7.36 -13.87 -14.50
N SER A 148 7.90 -14.80 -13.73
CA SER A 148 7.11 -15.84 -13.07
C SER A 148 6.18 -15.28 -11.98
N MET A 149 6.58 -14.20 -11.32
CA MET A 149 5.82 -13.52 -10.25
C MET A 149 4.79 -12.51 -10.79
N SER A 150 4.36 -12.67 -12.06
CA SER A 150 3.34 -11.84 -12.67
C SER A 150 1.93 -12.15 -12.11
N SER A 151 1.02 -11.19 -12.24
CA SER A 151 -0.38 -11.34 -11.81
C SER A 151 -1.06 -12.55 -12.47
N ALA A 152 -0.80 -12.79 -13.76
CA ALA A 152 -1.41 -13.89 -14.50
C ALA A 152 -0.94 -15.26 -14.00
N ASN A 153 0.37 -15.43 -13.78
CA ASN A 153 0.93 -16.67 -13.27
C ASN A 153 0.48 -16.94 -11.84
N LEU A 154 0.50 -15.92 -10.97
CA LEU A 154 0.03 -16.04 -9.60
C LEU A 154 -1.43 -16.52 -9.56
N LEU A 155 -2.32 -15.88 -10.32
CA LEU A 155 -3.73 -16.29 -10.42
C LEU A 155 -3.88 -17.73 -10.91
N GLY A 156 -3.13 -18.11 -11.96
CA GLY A 156 -3.17 -19.45 -12.52
C GLY A 156 -2.74 -20.51 -11.52
N ILE A 157 -1.62 -20.30 -10.83
CA ILE A 157 -1.11 -21.23 -9.83
C ILE A 157 -2.00 -21.28 -8.58
N CYS A 158 -2.51 -20.14 -8.11
CA CYS A 158 -3.47 -20.13 -7.01
C CYS A 158 -4.73 -20.97 -7.31
N ARG A 159 -5.23 -20.90 -8.55
CA ARG A 159 -6.35 -21.74 -9.00
C ARG A 159 -5.98 -23.21 -9.12
N PHE A 160 -4.79 -23.49 -9.63
CA PHE A 160 -4.28 -24.86 -9.72
C PHE A 160 -4.16 -25.50 -8.33
N VAL A 161 -3.51 -24.83 -7.39
CA VAL A 161 -3.35 -25.32 -6.01
C VAL A 161 -4.71 -25.52 -5.34
N GLU A 162 -5.63 -24.56 -5.46
CA GLU A 162 -6.99 -24.69 -4.92
C GLU A 162 -7.72 -25.95 -5.38
N LEU A 163 -7.52 -26.34 -6.66
CA LEU A 163 -8.19 -27.50 -7.24
C LEU A 163 -7.51 -28.83 -6.89
N TYR A 164 -6.21 -28.85 -6.72
CA TYR A 164 -5.43 -30.09 -6.67
C TYR A 164 -4.65 -30.30 -5.39
N HIS A 165 -4.64 -29.36 -4.43
CA HIS A 165 -3.86 -29.49 -3.20
C HIS A 165 -4.17 -30.75 -2.37
N SER A 166 -5.38 -31.32 -2.52
CA SER A 166 -5.77 -32.54 -1.81
C SER A 166 -5.35 -33.83 -2.53
N GLU A 167 -4.71 -33.72 -3.67
CA GLU A 167 -4.28 -34.87 -4.48
C GLU A 167 -2.77 -35.18 -4.34
N TYR A 168 -2.04 -34.39 -3.51
CA TYR A 168 -0.60 -34.54 -3.25
C TYR A 168 -0.28 -34.96 -1.82
#